data_49cebfc4b3be6cef14110d1642000f56
#
_entry.id   49cebfc4b3be6cef14110d1642000f56
#
_cell.length_a   1.000
_cell.length_b   1.000
_cell.length_c   1.000
_cell.angle_alpha   90.00
_cell.angle_beta   90.00
_cell.angle_gamma   90.00
#
_symmetry.space_group_name_H-M   'P 1'
#
loop_
_entity.id
_entity.type
_entity.pdbx_description
1 polymer ?
#
loop_
_entity_poly.entity_id
_entity_poly.type
_entity_poly.pdbx_seq_one_letter_code
_entity_poly.pdbx_strand_id
1 'polypeptide(L)'
;MAELLEPGVVAPDFNAANQDGTTIRLRDLLGKPVVLYFYPEDDTLGCTREACAFRDDIEAFRAMGASVFGVSVQDETSHRAFHEKYALGFDLLADSDKRIARTYNVLGRFGVAKRVTYVIGPKGTVLAAYTRIDPKSHSKEALRVITAAMGHP
;
A
#
# COMPACT_ATOMS: atom_id res chain seq x y z
N MET A 1 20.12 -8.43 -5.13
CA MET A 1 19.06 -7.43 -5.04
C MET A 1 17.72 -8.11 -5.23
N ALA A 2 16.79 -7.89 -4.31
CA ALA A 2 15.50 -8.54 -4.41
C ALA A 2 14.67 -7.92 -5.53
N GLU A 3 14.06 -8.75 -6.34
CA GLU A 3 13.17 -8.32 -7.40
C GLU A 3 11.74 -8.23 -6.87
N LEU A 4 10.95 -7.33 -7.45
CA LEU A 4 9.54 -7.22 -7.11
C LEU A 4 8.80 -8.49 -7.52
N LEU A 5 7.74 -8.83 -6.79
CA LEU A 5 6.89 -9.95 -7.15
C LEU A 5 6.23 -9.65 -8.49
N GLU A 6 6.17 -10.66 -9.35
CA GLU A 6 5.66 -10.48 -10.70
C GLU A 6 4.14 -10.63 -10.78
N PRO A 7 3.49 -10.01 -11.78
CA PRO A 7 2.07 -10.25 -12.01
C PRO A 7 1.76 -11.73 -12.14
N GLY A 8 0.66 -12.16 -11.52
CA GLY A 8 0.23 -13.56 -11.49
C GLY A 8 0.70 -14.32 -10.28
N VAL A 9 1.70 -13.81 -9.55
CA VAL A 9 2.17 -14.45 -8.31
C VAL A 9 1.12 -14.26 -7.23
N VAL A 10 0.90 -15.30 -6.41
CA VAL A 10 0.02 -15.17 -5.25
C VAL A 10 0.66 -14.19 -4.27
N ALA A 11 -0.09 -13.14 -3.90
CA ALA A 11 0.40 -12.15 -2.95
C ALA A 11 0.56 -12.81 -1.58
N PRO A 12 1.74 -12.65 -0.93
CA PRO A 12 1.94 -13.22 0.39
C PRO A 12 0.92 -12.69 1.40
N ASP A 13 0.37 -13.60 2.21
CA ASP A 13 -0.54 -13.21 3.27
C ASP A 13 0.22 -12.42 4.34
N PHE A 14 -0.50 -11.60 5.07
CA PHE A 14 0.08 -10.84 6.18
C PHE A 14 -0.99 -10.51 7.21
N ASN A 15 -0.54 -10.18 8.40
CA ASN A 15 -1.36 -9.47 9.37
C ASN A 15 -0.51 -8.36 9.98
N ALA A 16 -1.12 -7.22 10.23
CA ALA A 16 -0.42 -6.07 10.79
C ALA A 16 -1.43 -5.17 11.49
N ALA A 17 -0.97 -4.45 12.51
CA ALA A 17 -1.79 -3.45 13.18
C ALA A 17 -1.86 -2.19 12.33
N ASN A 18 -3.06 -1.60 12.25
CA ASN A 18 -3.19 -0.28 11.65
C ASN A 18 -2.86 0.81 12.68
N GLN A 19 -3.06 2.09 12.32
CA GLN A 19 -2.75 3.21 13.19
C GLN A 19 -3.55 3.23 14.50
N ASP A 20 -4.64 2.50 14.56
CA ASP A 20 -5.50 2.39 15.75
C ASP A 20 -5.26 1.11 16.55
N GLY A 21 -4.30 0.29 16.12
CA GLY A 21 -3.99 -0.98 16.77
C GLY A 21 -4.88 -2.13 16.34
N THR A 22 -5.77 -1.92 15.37
CA THR A 22 -6.63 -2.97 14.85
C THR A 22 -5.84 -3.84 13.89
N THR A 23 -5.95 -5.17 14.02
CA THR A 23 -5.24 -6.10 13.14
C THR A 23 -5.95 -6.20 11.80
N ILE A 24 -5.17 -5.99 10.73
CA ILE A 24 -5.63 -6.13 9.35
C ILE A 24 -4.96 -7.36 8.76
N ARG A 25 -5.74 -8.22 8.09
CA ARG A 25 -5.23 -9.42 7.43
C ARG A 25 -5.59 -9.39 5.96
N LEU A 26 -4.62 -9.71 5.11
CA LEU A 26 -4.88 -9.70 3.66
C LEU A 26 -6.02 -10.65 3.28
N ARG A 27 -6.04 -11.84 3.85
CA ARG A 27 -7.06 -12.85 3.51
C ARG A 27 -8.50 -12.37 3.77
N ASP A 28 -8.67 -11.44 4.72
CA ASP A 28 -10.00 -10.89 5.02
C ASP A 28 -10.44 -9.84 4.02
N LEU A 29 -9.53 -9.38 3.16
CA LEU A 29 -9.79 -8.33 2.17
C LEU A 29 -10.03 -8.89 0.77
N LEU A 30 -9.77 -10.17 0.55
CA LEU A 30 -9.88 -10.78 -0.77
C LEU A 30 -11.33 -10.84 -1.26
N GLY A 31 -11.50 -10.87 -2.56
CA GLY A 31 -12.79 -10.70 -3.22
C GLY A 31 -12.92 -9.31 -3.84
N LYS A 32 -12.03 -8.41 -3.47
CA LYS A 32 -11.96 -7.04 -4.00
C LYS A 32 -10.50 -6.66 -4.18
N PRO A 33 -10.20 -5.67 -5.04
CA PRO A 33 -8.80 -5.24 -5.22
C PRO A 33 -8.23 -4.63 -3.94
N VAL A 34 -6.92 -4.85 -3.73
CA VAL A 34 -6.19 -4.28 -2.59
C VAL A 34 -4.95 -3.57 -3.13
N VAL A 35 -4.73 -2.33 -2.68
CA VAL A 35 -3.53 -1.58 -3.01
C VAL A 35 -2.68 -1.50 -1.76
N LEU A 36 -1.43 -1.97 -1.86
CA LEU A 36 -0.43 -1.82 -0.80
C LEU A 36 0.65 -0.89 -1.33
N TYR A 37 0.77 0.31 -0.79
CA TYR A 37 1.90 1.13 -1.17
C TYR A 37 2.90 1.19 -0.01
N PHE A 38 4.12 0.75 -0.28
CA PHE A 38 5.22 0.78 0.67
C PHE A 38 5.94 2.11 0.54
N TYR A 39 6.31 2.70 1.68
CA TYR A 39 7.01 3.97 1.69
C TYR A 39 8.03 4.00 2.82
N PRO A 40 9.10 4.83 2.68
CA PRO A 40 10.20 4.80 3.64
C PRO A 40 9.87 5.31 5.04
N GLU A 41 9.16 6.44 5.17
CA GLU A 41 9.04 7.06 6.48
C GLU A 41 7.87 8.04 6.54
N ASP A 42 7.12 8.01 7.66
CA ASP A 42 6.02 8.93 7.91
C ASP A 42 6.52 10.38 7.90
N ASP A 43 5.68 11.25 7.37
CA ASP A 43 5.82 12.71 7.42
C ASP A 43 7.11 13.25 6.78
N THR A 44 7.71 12.50 5.86
CA THR A 44 8.74 13.03 4.96
C THR A 44 8.04 13.64 3.74
N LEU A 45 8.73 14.53 3.01
CA LEU A 45 8.12 15.27 1.90
C LEU A 45 7.54 14.35 0.83
N GLY A 46 8.32 13.39 0.34
CA GLY A 46 7.88 12.46 -0.70
C GLY A 46 6.75 11.56 -0.23
N CYS A 47 6.86 11.03 0.99
CA CYS A 47 5.85 10.13 1.54
C CYS A 47 4.55 10.88 1.84
N THR A 48 4.65 12.13 2.26
CA THR A 48 3.47 12.97 2.47
C THR A 48 2.75 13.25 1.15
N ARG A 49 3.50 13.55 0.09
CA ARG A 49 2.91 13.77 -1.24
C ARG A 49 2.21 12.53 -1.76
N GLU A 50 2.83 11.36 -1.56
CA GLU A 50 2.25 10.09 -1.97
C GLU A 50 0.96 9.80 -1.19
N ALA A 51 1.00 9.93 0.13
CA ALA A 51 -0.17 9.69 0.97
C ALA A 51 -1.31 10.65 0.63
N CYS A 52 -1.02 11.93 0.42
CA CYS A 52 -2.05 12.89 0.06
C CYS A 52 -2.64 12.63 -1.32
N ALA A 53 -1.85 12.13 -2.27
CA ALA A 53 -2.37 11.74 -3.57
C ALA A 53 -3.36 10.57 -3.45
N PHE A 54 -3.01 9.54 -2.67
CA PHE A 54 -3.96 8.45 -2.39
C PHE A 54 -5.19 8.96 -1.65
N ARG A 55 -5.02 9.85 -0.69
CA ARG A 55 -6.14 10.43 0.04
C ARG A 55 -7.12 11.14 -0.92
N ASP A 56 -6.57 11.94 -1.84
CA ASP A 56 -7.39 12.70 -2.77
C ASP A 56 -8.12 11.79 -3.75
N ASP A 57 -7.59 10.61 -4.04
CA ASP A 57 -8.18 9.64 -4.96
C ASP A 57 -9.00 8.57 -4.25
N ILE A 58 -9.17 8.65 -2.92
CA ILE A 58 -9.75 7.53 -2.16
C ILE A 58 -11.18 7.19 -2.58
N GLU A 59 -11.97 8.18 -2.97
CA GLU A 59 -13.35 7.91 -3.40
C GLU A 59 -13.38 7.15 -4.73
N ALA A 60 -12.43 7.40 -5.62
CA ALA A 60 -12.31 6.64 -6.84
C ALA A 60 -11.97 5.17 -6.56
N PHE A 61 -11.08 4.93 -5.59
CA PHE A 61 -10.77 3.56 -5.17
C PHE A 61 -11.99 2.87 -4.55
N ARG A 62 -12.71 3.57 -3.68
CA ARG A 62 -13.92 3.02 -3.06
C ARG A 62 -14.98 2.68 -4.08
N ALA A 63 -15.14 3.52 -5.10
CA ALA A 63 -16.11 3.27 -6.17
C ALA A 63 -15.81 1.96 -6.92
N MET A 64 -14.55 1.54 -6.95
CA MET A 64 -14.15 0.26 -7.55
C MET A 64 -14.10 -0.89 -6.54
N GLY A 65 -14.51 -0.65 -5.31
CA GLY A 65 -14.44 -1.64 -4.24
C GLY A 65 -13.04 -1.91 -3.74
N ALA A 66 -12.07 -1.07 -4.09
CA ALA A 66 -10.67 -1.29 -3.72
C ALA A 66 -10.36 -0.73 -2.34
N SER A 67 -9.51 -1.43 -1.60
CA SER A 67 -8.95 -0.97 -0.34
C SER A 67 -7.53 -0.48 -0.57
N VAL A 68 -7.13 0.59 0.12
CA VAL A 68 -5.79 1.16 0.03
C VAL A 68 -5.14 1.12 1.40
N PHE A 69 -3.90 0.65 1.46
CA PHE A 69 -3.10 0.63 2.69
C PHE A 69 -1.71 1.15 2.42
N GLY A 70 -1.26 2.11 3.24
CA GLY A 70 0.15 2.48 3.26
C GLY A 70 0.88 1.57 4.24
N VAL A 71 2.10 1.15 3.90
CA VAL A 71 2.88 0.23 4.73
C VAL A 71 4.28 0.79 4.92
N SER A 72 4.69 0.95 6.16
CA SER A 72 6.06 1.30 6.46
C SER A 72 6.48 0.71 7.81
N VAL A 73 7.76 0.81 8.13
CA VAL A 73 8.33 0.13 9.31
C VAL A 73 8.18 0.91 10.60
N GLN A 74 7.56 2.08 10.58
CA GLN A 74 7.27 2.81 11.82
C GLN A 74 6.14 2.15 12.60
N ASP A 75 6.02 2.50 13.87
CA ASP A 75 5.02 1.90 14.75
C ASP A 75 3.65 2.61 14.64
N GLU A 76 2.67 2.07 15.38
CA GLU A 76 1.30 2.60 15.35
C GLU A 76 1.23 4.05 15.82
N THR A 77 2.06 4.45 16.77
CA THR A 77 2.08 5.82 17.28
C THR A 77 2.47 6.81 16.19
N SER A 78 3.54 6.48 15.45
CA SER A 78 3.98 7.31 14.32
C SER A 78 2.91 7.36 13.24
N HIS A 79 2.33 6.21 12.90
CA HIS A 79 1.28 6.13 11.89
C HIS A 79 0.03 6.91 12.28
N ARG A 80 -0.35 6.86 13.56
CA ARG A 80 -1.51 7.62 14.03
C ARG A 80 -1.28 9.12 13.86
N ALA A 81 -0.11 9.61 14.25
CA ALA A 81 0.22 11.02 14.10
C ALA A 81 0.17 11.46 12.63
N PHE A 82 0.73 10.65 11.74
CA PHE A 82 0.73 10.93 10.31
C PHE A 82 -0.68 10.91 9.74
N HIS A 83 -1.45 9.88 10.09
CA HIS A 83 -2.83 9.71 9.65
C HIS A 83 -3.70 10.91 10.06
N GLU A 84 -3.58 11.34 11.32
CA GLU A 84 -4.36 12.47 11.82
C GLU A 84 -3.94 13.78 11.18
N LYS A 85 -2.63 14.01 11.06
CA LYS A 85 -2.09 15.28 10.55
C LYS A 85 -2.62 15.59 9.14
N TYR A 86 -2.78 14.59 8.30
CA TYR A 86 -3.18 14.79 6.92
C TYR A 86 -4.59 14.27 6.62
N ALA A 87 -5.32 13.82 7.63
CA ALA A 87 -6.67 13.29 7.49
C ALA A 87 -6.75 12.25 6.37
N LEU A 88 -5.86 11.26 6.42
CA LEU A 88 -5.82 10.19 5.43
C LEU A 88 -7.09 9.35 5.54
N GLY A 89 -7.78 9.11 4.46
CA GLY A 89 -9.02 8.35 4.46
C GLY A 89 -8.82 6.85 4.32
N PHE A 90 -7.63 6.33 4.65
CA PHE A 90 -7.26 4.91 4.53
C PHE A 90 -6.29 4.56 5.64
N ASP A 91 -6.13 3.25 5.88
CA ASP A 91 -5.29 2.77 6.98
C ASP A 91 -3.80 2.73 6.63
N LEU A 92 -2.96 2.95 7.64
CA LEU A 92 -1.53 2.75 7.57
C LEU A 92 -1.19 1.51 8.40
N LEU A 93 -0.42 0.59 7.83
CA LEU A 93 -0.03 -0.65 8.50
C LEU A 93 1.36 -0.52 9.09
N ALA A 94 1.49 -0.88 10.36
CA ALA A 94 2.76 -0.83 11.08
C ALA A 94 3.52 -2.14 10.87
N ASP A 95 4.57 -2.08 10.05
CA ASP A 95 5.44 -3.22 9.75
C ASP A 95 6.72 -3.11 10.58
N SER A 96 6.58 -2.98 11.91
CA SER A 96 7.71 -2.71 12.81
C SER A 96 8.76 -3.81 12.80
N ASP A 97 8.37 -5.07 12.60
CA ASP A 97 9.29 -6.19 12.51
C ASP A 97 9.82 -6.40 11.08
N LYS A 98 9.40 -5.57 10.14
CA LYS A 98 9.85 -5.58 8.74
C LYS A 98 9.47 -6.85 7.97
N ARG A 99 8.56 -7.64 8.50
CA ARG A 99 8.16 -8.91 7.88
C ARG A 99 7.50 -8.72 6.53
N ILE A 100 6.56 -7.76 6.45
CA ILE A 100 5.82 -7.53 5.22
C ILE A 100 6.77 -6.99 4.14
N ALA A 101 7.63 -6.04 4.50
CA ALA A 101 8.60 -5.49 3.57
C ALA A 101 9.54 -6.58 3.03
N ARG A 102 9.97 -7.51 3.88
CA ARG A 102 10.81 -8.63 3.44
C ARG A 102 10.05 -9.56 2.50
N THR A 103 8.83 -9.94 2.88
CA THR A 103 8.04 -10.90 2.12
C THR A 103 7.68 -10.36 0.74
N TYR A 104 7.45 -9.05 0.63
CA TYR A 104 7.12 -8.39 -0.63
C TYR A 104 8.36 -7.88 -1.38
N ASN A 105 9.57 -8.18 -0.87
CA ASN A 105 10.86 -7.84 -1.50
C ASN A 105 11.06 -6.34 -1.68
N VAL A 106 10.61 -5.55 -0.69
CA VAL A 106 10.73 -4.09 -0.75
C VAL A 106 11.56 -3.51 0.40
N LEU A 107 12.19 -4.36 1.21
CA LEU A 107 13.04 -3.86 2.29
C LEU A 107 14.30 -3.26 1.70
N GLY A 108 14.54 -1.99 2.02
CA GLY A 108 15.66 -1.25 1.49
C GLY A 108 16.93 -1.41 2.32
N ARG A 109 18.02 -0.80 1.81
CA ARG A 109 19.37 -0.91 2.36
C ARG A 109 19.46 -0.47 3.82
N PHE A 110 18.71 0.56 4.20
CA PHE A 110 18.80 1.15 5.54
C PHE A 110 17.71 0.65 6.50
N GLY A 111 17.11 -0.49 6.19
CA GLY A 111 16.09 -1.09 7.05
C GLY A 111 14.74 -0.42 6.96
N VAL A 112 14.49 0.39 5.95
CA VAL A 112 13.20 0.99 5.67
C VAL A 112 12.67 0.49 4.33
N ALA A 113 11.36 0.60 4.12
CA ALA A 113 10.76 0.14 2.87
C ALA A 113 11.17 1.04 1.71
N LYS A 114 11.34 0.43 0.54
CA LYS A 114 11.46 1.18 -0.71
C LYS A 114 10.08 1.70 -1.10
N ARG A 115 10.03 2.72 -1.94
CA ARG A 115 8.77 3.26 -2.45
C ARG A 115 8.27 2.40 -3.60
N VAL A 116 7.40 1.44 -3.27
CA VAL A 116 6.87 0.47 -4.22
C VAL A 116 5.38 0.31 -3.96
N THR A 117 4.59 0.29 -5.02
CA THR A 117 3.16 0.00 -4.91
C THR A 117 2.85 -1.34 -5.54
N TYR A 118 2.11 -2.17 -4.80
CA TYR A 118 1.55 -3.42 -5.29
C TYR A 118 0.04 -3.26 -5.44
N VAL A 119 -0.49 -3.72 -6.56
CA VAL A 119 -1.93 -3.85 -6.76
C VAL A 119 -2.26 -5.33 -6.77
N ILE A 120 -3.13 -5.76 -5.88
CA ILE A 120 -3.52 -7.16 -5.69
C ILE A 120 -4.96 -7.29 -6.17
N GLY A 121 -5.19 -8.28 -7.03
CA GLY A 121 -6.53 -8.52 -7.57
C GLY A 121 -7.44 -9.25 -6.59
N PRO A 122 -8.74 -9.35 -6.90
CA PRO A 122 -9.72 -9.97 -6.00
C PRO A 122 -9.43 -11.43 -5.67
N LYS A 123 -8.69 -12.12 -6.54
CA LYS A 123 -8.31 -13.53 -6.32
C LYS A 123 -7.05 -13.69 -5.48
N GLY A 124 -6.44 -12.60 -5.07
CA GLY A 124 -5.24 -12.65 -4.24
C GLY A 124 -3.93 -12.74 -5.01
N THR A 125 -3.94 -12.50 -6.32
CA THR A 125 -2.71 -12.49 -7.12
C THR A 125 -2.28 -11.07 -7.42
N VAL A 126 -0.96 -10.87 -7.56
CA VAL A 126 -0.40 -9.57 -7.92
C VAL A 126 -0.84 -9.21 -9.34
N LEU A 127 -1.45 -8.04 -9.50
CA LEU A 127 -1.78 -7.49 -10.81
C LEU A 127 -0.65 -6.61 -11.34
N ALA A 128 0.01 -5.87 -10.45
CA ALA A 128 1.12 -5.01 -10.82
C ALA A 128 1.97 -4.70 -9.59
N ALA A 129 3.26 -4.45 -9.83
CA ALA A 129 4.18 -3.97 -8.82
C ALA A 129 5.07 -2.94 -9.52
N TYR A 130 5.18 -1.74 -8.96
CA TYR A 130 5.91 -0.68 -9.64
C TYR A 130 6.47 0.34 -8.67
N THR A 131 7.45 1.08 -9.18
CA THR A 131 7.96 2.29 -8.54
C THR A 131 7.85 3.42 -9.55
N ARG A 132 7.79 4.66 -9.06
CA ARG A 132 7.70 5.86 -9.90
C ARG A 132 8.55 6.95 -9.28
N ILE A 133 9.18 7.76 -10.11
CA ILE A 133 10.01 8.87 -9.62
C ILE A 133 9.14 9.89 -8.88
N ASP A 134 7.99 10.23 -9.45
CA ASP A 134 7.05 11.15 -8.80
C ASP A 134 6.14 10.39 -7.82
N PRO A 135 6.27 10.64 -6.50
CA PRO A 135 5.42 9.96 -5.52
C PRO A 135 3.93 10.09 -5.77
N LYS A 136 3.48 11.20 -6.35
CA LYS A 136 2.07 11.46 -6.62
C LYS A 136 1.49 10.57 -7.73
N SER A 137 2.33 10.00 -8.58
CA SER A 137 1.85 9.18 -9.69
C SER A 137 1.48 7.75 -9.29
N HIS A 138 1.84 7.33 -8.06
CA HIS A 138 1.51 5.98 -7.60
C HIS A 138 0.01 5.72 -7.53
N SER A 139 -0.78 6.69 -7.03
CA SER A 139 -2.23 6.51 -6.92
C SER A 139 -2.90 6.43 -8.29
N LYS A 140 -2.48 7.28 -9.22
CA LYS A 140 -3.05 7.27 -10.58
C LYS A 140 -2.76 5.97 -11.30
N GLU A 141 -1.54 5.45 -11.16
CA GLU A 141 -1.18 4.18 -11.78
C GLU A 141 -1.99 3.03 -11.18
N ALA A 142 -2.20 3.02 -9.85
CA ALA A 142 -3.02 2.00 -9.21
C ALA A 142 -4.46 2.01 -9.74
N LEU A 143 -5.05 3.20 -9.89
CA LEU A 143 -6.38 3.33 -10.45
C LEU A 143 -6.45 2.79 -11.88
N ARG A 144 -5.43 3.09 -12.69
CA ARG A 144 -5.36 2.61 -14.07
C ARG A 144 -5.27 1.09 -14.12
N VAL A 145 -4.45 0.49 -13.26
CA VAL A 145 -4.27 -0.96 -13.21
C VAL A 145 -5.58 -1.65 -12.83
N ILE A 146 -6.25 -1.15 -11.79
CA ILE A 146 -7.52 -1.74 -11.33
C ILE A 146 -8.58 -1.62 -12.42
N THR A 147 -8.69 -0.45 -13.03
CA THR A 147 -9.66 -0.22 -14.10
C THR A 147 -9.45 -1.17 -15.26
N ALA A 148 -8.20 -1.38 -15.67
CA ALA A 148 -7.89 -2.30 -16.77
C ALA A 148 -8.19 -3.75 -16.41
N ALA A 149 -7.93 -4.16 -15.16
CA ALA A 149 -8.10 -5.54 -14.72
C ALA A 149 -9.56 -5.90 -14.46
N MET A 150 -10.33 -4.96 -13.89
CA MET A 150 -11.72 -5.21 -13.51
C MET A 150 -12.70 -4.97 -14.64
N GLY A 151 -12.25 -4.39 -15.73
CA GLY A 151 -13.13 -3.94 -16.78
C GLY A 151 -13.90 -2.69 -16.37
N HIS A 152 -14.76 -2.23 -17.22
CA HIS A 152 -15.58 -1.08 -16.93
C HIS A 152 -17.04 -1.40 -16.98
N PRO A 153 -17.79 -0.79 -16.09
CA PRO A 153 -19.22 -0.72 -16.34
C PRO A 153 -19.50 0.01 -17.64
#